data_61270e0141b418c35ee0ba74c4a95bf8
#
_entry.id   61270e0141b418c35ee0ba74c4a95bf8
#
_cell.length_a   1.000
_cell.length_b   1.000
_cell.length_c   1.000
_cell.angle_alpha   90.00
_cell.angle_beta   90.00
_cell.angle_gamma   90.00
#
_symmetry.space_group_name_H-M   'P 1'
#
loop_
_entity.id
_entity.type
_entity.pdbx_description
1 polymer ?
#
loop_
_entity_poly.entity_id
_entity_poly.type
_entity_poly.pdbx_seq_one_letter_code
_entity_poly.pdbx_strand_id
1 'polypeptide(L)'
;MYKKIISTLVIGTLLAGTLTGCGGSSDAGSSAKSSGKTELELFSTKPENKDTIQKLVDKYNESHDDVTVKVTAPPDAGTVLKTRMAKNDMPDIVAMGGDNNYTEVEGAGMLLDLGDQDYIKDVQEAYIDMVYDVNKDKEETIYGVPFATNASGVIYNTEKFEELGLEVPKTWDEFIDVLQKIKDAGE
;
A
#
# COMPACT_ATOMS: atom_id res chain seq x y z
N MET A 1 -33.22 52.36 -18.87
CA MET A 1 -32.31 53.28 -19.60
C MET A 1 -31.34 52.42 -20.38
N TYR A 2 -31.46 52.53 -21.70
CA TYR A 2 -30.60 51.88 -22.70
C TYR A 2 -29.20 52.46 -22.70
N LYS A 3 -28.18 51.66 -22.97
CA LYS A 3 -27.14 52.00 -23.94
C LYS A 3 -26.39 50.74 -24.38
N LYS A 4 -26.63 50.43 -25.65
CA LYS A 4 -25.83 49.58 -26.55
C LYS A 4 -24.59 50.36 -26.99
N ILE A 5 -23.48 49.66 -27.26
CA ILE A 5 -22.47 50.04 -28.28
C ILE A 5 -21.68 48.73 -28.49
N ILE A 6 -21.84 47.98 -29.60
CA ILE A 6 -21.23 48.02 -30.96
C ILE A 6 -19.74 47.66 -30.89
N SER A 7 -19.43 46.43 -31.27
CA SER A 7 -18.80 45.92 -32.50
C SER A 7 -17.47 46.56 -32.93
N THR A 8 -16.42 45.77 -33.00
CA THR A 8 -15.45 45.90 -34.10
C THR A 8 -14.81 44.55 -34.42
N LEU A 9 -15.12 44.08 -35.60
CA LEU A 9 -14.58 42.97 -36.34
C LEU A 9 -13.25 43.40 -36.94
N VAL A 10 -12.16 42.65 -36.75
CA VAL A 10 -10.95 42.80 -37.58
C VAL A 10 -10.60 41.44 -38.17
N ILE A 11 -10.86 41.38 -39.45
CA ILE A 11 -10.42 40.37 -40.41
C ILE A 11 -9.02 40.78 -40.92
N GLY A 12 -8.13 39.85 -40.97
CA GLY A 12 -6.80 40.07 -41.60
C GLY A 12 -5.96 38.79 -41.54
N THR A 13 -6.04 38.09 -42.51
CA THR A 13 -5.27 37.69 -43.71
C THR A 13 -4.39 36.45 -43.50
N LEU A 14 -4.71 35.46 -44.36
CA LEU A 14 -3.92 34.27 -44.72
C LEU A 14 -2.47 34.62 -45.09
N LEU A 15 -1.56 33.75 -44.65
CA LEU A 15 -0.36 33.44 -45.45
C LEU A 15 -0.21 31.92 -45.49
N ALA A 16 -0.41 31.43 -46.69
CA ALA A 16 -0.12 30.08 -47.13
C ALA A 16 1.40 29.90 -47.24
N GLY A 17 1.91 28.89 -46.57
CA GLY A 17 3.30 28.41 -46.67
C GLY A 17 3.28 26.93 -47.03
N THR A 18 3.76 26.62 -48.15
CA THR A 18 3.72 25.39 -48.95
C THR A 18 4.31 24.17 -48.28
N LEU A 19 3.58 23.06 -48.41
CA LEU A 19 4.05 21.67 -48.26
C LEU A 19 5.17 21.39 -49.28
N THR A 20 6.22 20.76 -48.78
CA THR A 20 6.92 19.74 -49.57
C THR A 20 6.90 18.45 -48.77
N GLY A 21 6.08 17.57 -49.24
CA GLY A 21 6.04 16.22 -48.80
C GLY A 21 7.23 15.42 -49.32
N CYS A 22 7.67 14.45 -48.56
CA CYS A 22 8.28 13.28 -49.10
C CYS A 22 7.61 12.08 -48.42
N GLY A 23 6.96 11.31 -49.24
CA GLY A 23 6.37 10.04 -48.87
C GLY A 23 7.44 9.00 -48.54
N GLY A 24 7.07 8.10 -47.68
CA GLY A 24 7.86 6.93 -47.32
C GLY A 24 6.97 6.01 -46.49
N SER A 25 6.49 5.01 -47.15
CA SER A 25 5.96 3.71 -46.77
C SER A 25 5.81 3.39 -45.29
N SER A 26 4.61 2.93 -44.96
CA SER A 26 4.25 1.95 -43.97
C SER A 26 5.45 1.06 -43.57
N ASP A 27 5.81 1.17 -42.29
CA ASP A 27 6.41 0.07 -41.63
C ASP A 27 5.82 -0.11 -40.21
N ALA A 28 5.47 -1.35 -39.99
CA ALA A 28 4.82 -1.86 -38.82
C ALA A 28 5.54 -1.49 -37.52
N GLY A 29 4.75 -1.35 -36.49
CA GLY A 29 5.17 -1.11 -35.13
C GLY A 29 6.39 -1.93 -34.73
N SER A 30 7.50 -1.28 -34.69
CA SER A 30 8.62 -1.71 -33.89
C SER A 30 8.36 -1.19 -32.48
N SER A 31 7.77 -2.04 -31.65
CA SER A 31 7.95 -1.92 -30.21
C SER A 31 9.45 -1.95 -29.98
N ALA A 32 10.04 -0.79 -29.77
CA ALA A 32 11.38 -0.69 -29.21
C ALA A 32 11.34 -1.50 -27.91
N LYS A 33 11.94 -2.71 -27.93
CA LYS A 33 12.32 -3.41 -26.71
C LYS A 33 13.25 -2.45 -26.01
N SER A 34 12.72 -1.77 -25.00
CA SER A 34 13.53 -1.15 -23.97
C SER A 34 14.38 -2.28 -23.40
N SER A 35 15.67 -2.24 -23.65
CA SER A 35 16.65 -3.20 -23.09
C SER A 35 17.00 -2.84 -21.65
N GLY A 36 16.09 -2.20 -20.91
CA GLY A 36 16.23 -1.84 -19.52
C GLY A 36 15.44 -2.79 -18.63
N LYS A 37 15.93 -3.00 -17.41
CA LYS A 37 15.19 -3.70 -16.36
C LYS A 37 13.86 -2.99 -16.09
N THR A 38 12.81 -3.76 -15.80
CA THR A 38 11.55 -3.21 -15.29
C THR A 38 11.79 -2.67 -13.87
N GLU A 39 11.47 -1.41 -13.64
CA GLU A 39 11.53 -0.83 -12.29
C GLU A 39 10.16 -0.94 -11.62
N LEU A 40 10.12 -1.46 -10.39
CA LEU A 40 8.93 -1.54 -9.55
C LEU A 40 9.18 -0.80 -8.24
N GLU A 41 8.17 -0.08 -7.78
CA GLU A 41 8.18 0.57 -6.48
C GLU A 41 7.49 -0.31 -5.43
N LEU A 42 8.22 -0.66 -4.36
CA LEU A 42 7.66 -1.22 -3.13
C LEU A 42 7.50 -0.09 -2.11
N PHE A 43 6.26 0.31 -1.88
CA PHE A 43 5.90 1.33 -0.89
C PHE A 43 5.52 0.66 0.42
N SER A 44 6.22 1.00 1.52
CA SER A 44 5.94 0.45 2.85
C SER A 44 5.28 1.49 3.75
N THR A 45 4.20 1.11 4.43
CA THR A 45 3.57 1.93 5.48
C THR A 45 4.23 1.74 6.85
N LYS A 46 5.33 0.98 6.93
CA LYS A 46 6.08 0.66 8.15
C LYS A 46 7.50 1.21 8.05
N PRO A 47 7.72 2.52 8.27
CA PRO A 47 9.05 3.13 8.14
C PRO A 47 10.09 2.52 9.10
N GLU A 48 9.65 1.99 10.25
CA GLU A 48 10.52 1.31 11.21
C GLU A 48 11.16 0.02 10.67
N ASN A 49 10.55 -0.60 9.66
CA ASN A 49 11.06 -1.82 9.01
C ASN A 49 11.83 -1.55 7.71
N LYS A 50 12.02 -0.29 7.35
CA LYS A 50 12.62 0.11 6.06
C LYS A 50 13.95 -0.59 5.79
N ASP A 51 14.85 -0.60 6.77
CA ASP A 51 16.20 -1.18 6.59
C ASP A 51 16.15 -2.70 6.38
N THR A 52 15.20 -3.38 7.01
CA THR A 52 15.01 -4.83 6.82
C THR A 52 14.46 -5.12 5.44
N ILE A 53 13.43 -4.38 5.03
CA ILE A 53 12.83 -4.50 3.69
C ILE A 53 13.88 -4.17 2.62
N GLN A 54 14.68 -3.12 2.81
CA GLN A 54 15.74 -2.75 1.87
C GLN A 54 16.73 -3.90 1.67
N LYS A 55 17.22 -4.52 2.74
CA LYS A 55 18.14 -5.68 2.64
C LYS A 55 17.53 -6.86 1.88
N LEU A 56 16.24 -7.12 2.05
CA LEU A 56 15.55 -8.19 1.31
C LEU A 56 15.44 -7.84 -0.16
N VAL A 57 15.10 -6.59 -0.48
CA VAL A 57 15.01 -6.09 -1.85
C VAL A 57 16.37 -6.05 -2.53
N ASP A 58 17.43 -5.63 -1.83
CA ASP A 58 18.80 -5.67 -2.38
C ASP A 58 19.17 -7.10 -2.79
N LYS A 59 18.91 -8.07 -1.91
CA LYS A 59 19.16 -9.49 -2.21
C LYS A 59 18.32 -10.00 -3.40
N TYR A 60 17.07 -9.56 -3.52
CA TYR A 60 16.23 -9.87 -4.66
C TYR A 60 16.82 -9.29 -5.95
N ASN A 61 17.18 -8.01 -5.94
CA ASN A 61 17.75 -7.31 -7.08
C ASN A 61 19.10 -7.89 -7.55
N GLU A 62 19.89 -8.45 -6.62
CA GLU A 62 21.15 -9.15 -6.96
C GLU A 62 20.93 -10.47 -7.73
N SER A 63 19.78 -11.11 -7.55
CA SER A 63 19.45 -12.41 -8.15
C SER A 63 18.54 -12.31 -9.38
N HIS A 64 18.07 -11.11 -9.75
CA HIS A 64 17.16 -10.88 -10.86
C HIS A 64 17.69 -9.79 -11.80
N ASP A 65 17.85 -10.15 -13.08
CA ASP A 65 18.42 -9.24 -14.09
C ASP A 65 17.37 -8.47 -14.91
N ASP A 66 16.12 -8.87 -14.83
CA ASP A 66 14.99 -8.35 -15.60
C ASP A 66 14.15 -7.32 -14.84
N VAL A 67 14.19 -7.35 -13.51
CA VAL A 67 13.44 -6.47 -12.63
C VAL A 67 14.36 -5.78 -11.62
N THR A 68 14.03 -4.55 -11.27
CA THR A 68 14.65 -3.83 -10.14
C THR A 68 13.55 -3.28 -9.26
N VAL A 69 13.54 -3.65 -7.99
CA VAL A 69 12.60 -3.13 -6.99
C VAL A 69 13.25 -2.00 -6.21
N LYS A 70 12.53 -0.90 -6.00
CA LYS A 70 12.94 0.25 -5.19
C LYS A 70 12.03 0.38 -3.97
N VAL A 71 12.60 0.60 -2.79
CA VAL A 71 11.85 0.74 -1.53
C VAL A 71 11.58 2.21 -1.22
N THR A 72 10.31 2.53 -1.01
CA THR A 72 9.84 3.82 -0.51
C THR A 72 9.11 3.61 0.82
N ALA A 73 9.56 4.27 1.88
CA ALA A 73 8.93 4.21 3.21
C ALA A 73 9.00 5.60 3.87
N PRO A 74 8.14 6.54 3.46
CA PRO A 74 8.16 7.90 3.99
C PRO A 74 7.57 7.96 5.41
N PRO A 75 7.94 8.98 6.19
CA PRO A 75 7.15 9.37 7.34
C PRO A 75 5.69 9.64 6.92
N ASP A 76 4.73 9.41 7.81
CA ASP A 76 3.29 9.56 7.52
C ASP A 76 2.82 8.81 6.26
N ALA A 77 3.39 7.62 6.04
CA ALA A 77 3.18 6.81 4.85
C ALA A 77 1.69 6.58 4.52
N GLY A 78 0.82 6.45 5.52
CA GLY A 78 -0.62 6.34 5.32
C GLY A 78 -1.23 7.56 4.63
N THR A 79 -0.84 8.77 5.04
CA THR A 79 -1.30 10.02 4.41
C THR A 79 -0.75 10.18 3.00
N VAL A 80 0.51 9.80 2.80
CA VAL A 80 1.14 9.81 1.48
C VAL A 80 0.43 8.85 0.53
N LEU A 81 0.12 7.62 0.98
CA LEU A 81 -0.59 6.62 0.18
C LEU A 81 -1.99 7.13 -0.24
N LYS A 82 -2.76 7.70 0.69
CA LYS A 82 -4.07 8.30 0.39
C LYS A 82 -3.97 9.44 -0.62
N THR A 83 -2.94 10.26 -0.52
CA THR A 83 -2.70 11.33 -1.49
C THR A 83 -2.38 10.80 -2.87
N ARG A 84 -1.58 9.74 -2.97
CA ARG A 84 -1.25 9.04 -4.22
C ARG A 84 -2.48 8.37 -4.81
N MET A 85 -3.28 7.68 -3.98
CA MET A 85 -4.55 7.08 -4.37
C MET A 85 -5.49 8.12 -5.01
N ALA A 86 -5.66 9.30 -4.38
CA ALA A 86 -6.50 10.37 -4.91
C ALA A 86 -6.01 10.94 -6.25
N LYS A 87 -4.71 10.79 -6.55
CA LYS A 87 -4.09 11.21 -7.82
C LYS A 87 -4.01 10.09 -8.85
N ASN A 88 -4.49 8.90 -8.53
CA ASN A 88 -4.32 7.68 -9.33
C ASN A 88 -2.83 7.39 -9.65
N ASP A 89 -1.96 7.64 -8.67
CA ASP A 89 -0.51 7.46 -8.72
C ASP A 89 -0.09 6.39 -7.69
N MET A 90 -0.65 5.19 -7.83
CA MET A 90 -0.36 4.09 -6.91
C MET A 90 1.03 3.50 -7.16
N PRO A 91 1.74 3.05 -6.10
CA PRO A 91 2.93 2.23 -6.26
C PRO A 91 2.58 0.84 -6.81
N ASP A 92 3.57 0.17 -7.40
CA ASP A 92 3.37 -1.18 -7.96
C ASP A 92 3.11 -2.23 -6.88
N ILE A 93 3.77 -2.11 -5.73
CA ILE A 93 3.63 -3.01 -4.58
C ILE A 93 3.43 -2.17 -3.32
N VAL A 94 2.43 -2.52 -2.51
CA VAL A 94 2.19 -1.87 -1.22
C VAL A 94 2.36 -2.87 -0.08
N ALA A 95 3.34 -2.62 0.81
CA ALA A 95 3.52 -3.35 2.05
C ALA A 95 2.84 -2.56 3.19
N MET A 96 1.69 -3.06 3.67
CA MET A 96 0.86 -2.39 4.68
C MET A 96 0.25 -3.40 5.65
N GLY A 97 -0.33 -2.92 6.74
CA GLY A 97 -1.14 -3.74 7.63
C GLY A 97 -2.54 -3.98 7.07
N GLY A 98 -3.22 -5.02 7.58
CA GLY A 98 -4.65 -5.23 7.35
C GLY A 98 -5.49 -4.27 8.21
N ASP A 99 -5.37 -2.98 7.96
CA ASP A 99 -5.99 -1.89 8.68
C ASP A 99 -6.87 -1.02 7.77
N ASN A 100 -7.31 0.12 8.26
CA ASN A 100 -8.15 1.04 7.50
C ASN A 100 -7.50 1.50 6.17
N ASN A 101 -6.16 1.57 6.08
CA ASN A 101 -5.52 1.94 4.83
C ASN A 101 -5.71 0.85 3.78
N TYR A 102 -5.60 -0.44 4.20
CA TYR A 102 -5.88 -1.56 3.32
C TYR A 102 -7.32 -1.53 2.81
N THR A 103 -8.31 -1.41 3.71
CA THR A 103 -9.73 -1.41 3.32
C THR A 103 -10.13 -0.21 2.46
N GLU A 104 -9.42 0.93 2.58
CA GLU A 104 -9.63 2.08 1.69
C GLU A 104 -9.09 1.82 0.29
N VAL A 105 -7.89 1.24 0.16
CA VAL A 105 -7.28 0.92 -1.15
C VAL A 105 -8.02 -0.21 -1.84
N GLU A 106 -8.40 -1.25 -1.09
CA GLU A 106 -9.23 -2.37 -1.56
C GLU A 106 -10.59 -1.85 -2.06
N GLY A 107 -11.32 -1.11 -1.23
CA GLY A 107 -12.63 -0.56 -1.58
C GLY A 107 -12.61 0.47 -2.71
N ALA A 108 -11.44 0.99 -3.09
CA ALA A 108 -11.23 1.80 -4.28
C ALA A 108 -10.94 0.95 -5.54
N GLY A 109 -10.86 -0.38 -5.43
CA GLY A 109 -10.58 -1.29 -6.52
C GLY A 109 -9.14 -1.15 -7.08
N MET A 110 -8.19 -0.78 -6.23
CA MET A 110 -6.80 -0.51 -6.62
C MET A 110 -5.85 -1.68 -6.31
N LEU A 111 -6.38 -2.81 -5.84
CA LEU A 111 -5.60 -4.02 -5.57
C LEU A 111 -5.93 -5.10 -6.60
N LEU A 112 -4.91 -5.87 -6.96
CA LEU A 112 -5.04 -7.02 -7.84
C LEU A 112 -5.48 -8.24 -7.04
N ASP A 113 -6.41 -9.01 -7.57
CA ASP A 113 -6.73 -10.34 -7.05
C ASP A 113 -5.55 -11.29 -7.27
N LEU A 114 -5.09 -11.90 -6.19
CA LEU A 114 -3.96 -12.83 -6.15
C LEU A 114 -4.39 -14.28 -5.93
N GLY A 115 -5.70 -14.57 -5.89
CA GLY A 115 -6.25 -15.87 -5.54
C GLY A 115 -5.78 -17.01 -6.45
N ASP A 116 -5.54 -16.74 -7.73
CA ASP A 116 -5.07 -17.71 -8.70
C ASP A 116 -3.55 -17.96 -8.67
N GLN A 117 -2.81 -17.29 -7.78
CA GLN A 117 -1.37 -17.43 -7.71
C GLN A 117 -0.94 -18.69 -6.94
N ASP A 118 -0.02 -19.45 -7.49
CA ASP A 118 0.41 -20.72 -6.89
C ASP A 118 1.00 -20.59 -5.49
N TYR A 119 1.69 -19.47 -5.18
CA TYR A 119 2.28 -19.23 -3.87
C TYR A 119 1.25 -19.01 -2.75
N ILE A 120 -0.01 -18.76 -3.07
CA ILE A 120 -1.09 -18.65 -2.07
C ILE A 120 -1.25 -19.98 -1.32
N LYS A 121 -1.02 -21.11 -1.96
CA LYS A 121 -1.11 -22.45 -1.36
C LYS A 121 -0.07 -22.69 -0.26
N ASP A 122 1.00 -21.90 -0.26
CA ASP A 122 2.07 -21.98 0.75
C ASP A 122 1.77 -21.11 1.99
N VAL A 123 0.73 -20.27 1.93
CA VAL A 123 0.29 -19.44 3.06
C VAL A 123 -0.65 -20.26 3.95
N GLN A 124 -0.46 -20.19 5.27
CA GLN A 124 -1.35 -20.88 6.21
C GLN A 124 -2.78 -20.34 6.08
N GLU A 125 -3.75 -21.26 6.04
CA GLU A 125 -5.18 -20.96 5.87
C GLU A 125 -5.68 -19.88 6.83
N ALA A 126 -5.32 -19.94 8.11
CA ALA A 126 -5.70 -18.94 9.11
C ALA A 126 -5.31 -17.51 8.76
N TYR A 127 -4.24 -17.30 7.99
CA TYR A 127 -3.84 -15.97 7.53
C TYR A 127 -4.58 -15.54 6.27
N ILE A 128 -4.99 -16.49 5.44
CA ILE A 128 -5.88 -16.21 4.31
C ILE A 128 -7.28 -15.84 4.82
N ASP A 129 -7.79 -16.54 5.83
CA ASP A 129 -9.06 -16.21 6.49
C ASP A 129 -9.05 -14.77 7.05
N MET A 130 -7.90 -14.34 7.61
CA MET A 130 -7.73 -12.95 8.07
C MET A 130 -7.81 -11.93 6.91
N VAL A 131 -7.36 -12.28 5.71
CA VAL A 131 -7.51 -11.41 4.52
C VAL A 131 -8.99 -11.27 4.16
N TYR A 132 -9.74 -12.37 4.14
CA TYR A 132 -11.18 -12.34 3.89
C TYR A 132 -11.94 -11.52 4.94
N ASP A 133 -11.56 -11.64 6.21
CA ASP A 133 -12.18 -10.90 7.32
C ASP A 133 -12.03 -9.37 7.21
N VAL A 134 -10.91 -8.90 6.65
CA VAL A 134 -10.64 -7.46 6.51
C VAL A 134 -11.15 -6.88 5.19
N ASN A 135 -11.54 -7.71 4.23
CA ASN A 135 -12.11 -7.23 2.98
C ASN A 135 -13.44 -6.48 3.23
N LYS A 136 -13.60 -5.35 2.58
CA LYS A 136 -14.75 -4.47 2.77
C LYS A 136 -16.04 -5.06 2.20
N ASP A 137 -15.94 -5.75 1.09
CA ASP A 137 -17.06 -6.39 0.39
C ASP A 137 -17.45 -7.75 0.96
N LYS A 138 -16.66 -8.29 1.91
CA LYS A 138 -16.84 -9.63 2.48
C LYS A 138 -16.76 -10.76 1.45
N GLU A 139 -16.15 -10.51 0.31
CA GLU A 139 -15.89 -11.54 -0.69
C GLU A 139 -14.63 -12.33 -0.34
N GLU A 140 -14.58 -13.61 -0.76
CA GLU A 140 -13.42 -14.48 -0.61
C GLU A 140 -12.40 -14.18 -1.72
N THR A 141 -11.96 -12.92 -1.81
CA THR A 141 -10.96 -12.46 -2.76
C THR A 141 -9.64 -12.17 -2.04
N ILE A 142 -8.53 -12.54 -2.63
CA ILE A 142 -7.20 -12.38 -2.02
C ILE A 142 -6.49 -11.18 -2.62
N TYR A 143 -6.67 -10.01 -2.01
CA TYR A 143 -6.01 -8.77 -2.44
C TYR A 143 -4.64 -8.52 -1.82
N GLY A 144 -4.16 -9.43 -0.98
CA GLY A 144 -2.86 -9.29 -0.34
C GLY A 144 -2.34 -10.60 0.23
N VAL A 145 -1.02 -10.72 0.32
CA VAL A 145 -0.35 -11.89 0.89
C VAL A 145 0.25 -11.51 2.24
N PRO A 146 -0.21 -12.11 3.35
CA PRO A 146 0.41 -11.92 4.66
C PRO A 146 1.85 -12.45 4.65
N PHE A 147 2.82 -11.58 4.90
CA PHE A 147 4.24 -11.94 4.97
C PHE A 147 4.82 -11.85 6.39
N ALA A 148 4.12 -11.18 7.29
CA ALA A 148 4.48 -11.05 8.70
C ALA A 148 3.21 -10.86 9.54
N THR A 149 3.24 -11.35 10.77
CA THR A 149 2.14 -11.22 11.71
C THR A 149 2.57 -10.45 12.94
N ASN A 150 1.64 -9.70 13.53
CA ASN A 150 1.83 -9.06 14.82
C ASN A 150 1.11 -9.88 15.90
N ALA A 151 1.75 -9.98 17.06
CA ALA A 151 1.10 -10.49 18.26
C ALA A 151 0.89 -9.33 19.24
N SER A 152 -0.32 -9.24 19.79
CA SER A 152 -0.63 -8.32 20.88
C SER A 152 -0.79 -9.09 22.18
N GLY A 153 -0.33 -8.49 23.27
CA GLY A 153 -0.42 -9.12 24.58
C GLY A 153 -0.10 -8.14 25.69
N VAL A 154 -0.24 -8.60 26.91
CA VAL A 154 0.11 -7.85 28.11
C VAL A 154 1.40 -8.40 28.68
N ILE A 155 2.41 -7.53 28.81
CA ILE A 155 3.65 -7.85 29.53
C ILE A 155 3.48 -7.39 30.96
N TYR A 156 3.79 -8.26 31.92
CA TYR A 156 3.71 -7.96 33.32
C TYR A 156 5.04 -8.21 34.05
N ASN A 157 5.28 -7.47 35.11
CA ASN A 157 6.44 -7.68 35.98
C ASN A 157 6.13 -8.81 36.98
N THR A 158 6.85 -9.91 36.86
CA THR A 158 6.64 -11.12 37.70
C THR A 158 6.93 -10.87 39.19
N GLU A 159 7.97 -10.08 39.51
CA GLU A 159 8.31 -9.75 40.90
C GLU A 159 7.21 -8.91 41.53
N LYS A 160 6.65 -7.93 40.80
CA LYS A 160 5.52 -7.13 41.30
C LYS A 160 4.26 -7.96 41.52
N PHE A 161 3.99 -8.92 40.65
CA PHE A 161 2.86 -9.83 40.81
C PHE A 161 3.02 -10.69 42.08
N GLU A 162 4.24 -11.21 42.34
CA GLU A 162 4.55 -11.95 43.56
C GLU A 162 4.41 -11.06 44.82
N GLU A 163 4.98 -9.85 44.83
CA GLU A 163 4.88 -8.89 45.93
C GLU A 163 3.43 -8.56 46.31
N LEU A 164 2.57 -8.42 45.28
CA LEU A 164 1.15 -8.09 45.47
C LEU A 164 0.23 -9.31 45.60
N GLY A 165 0.79 -10.50 45.56
CA GLY A 165 0.02 -11.75 45.65
C GLY A 165 -0.98 -11.91 44.51
N LEU A 166 -0.59 -11.46 43.29
CA LEU A 166 -1.43 -11.52 42.10
C LEU A 166 -1.14 -12.77 41.28
N GLU A 167 -2.17 -13.32 40.67
CA GLU A 167 -2.07 -14.39 39.68
C GLU A 167 -2.31 -13.85 38.28
N VAL A 168 -1.74 -14.53 37.28
CA VAL A 168 -1.96 -14.16 35.86
C VAL A 168 -3.44 -14.40 35.52
N PRO A 169 -4.17 -13.37 35.10
CA PRO A 169 -5.59 -13.47 34.79
C PRO A 169 -5.83 -14.37 33.58
N LYS A 170 -6.89 -15.15 33.61
CA LYS A 170 -7.33 -16.06 32.54
C LYS A 170 -8.60 -15.58 31.85
N THR A 171 -9.30 -14.65 32.49
CA THR A 171 -10.53 -14.04 31.94
C THR A 171 -10.41 -12.53 31.95
N TRP A 172 -11.31 -11.87 31.23
CA TRP A 172 -11.38 -10.41 31.19
C TRP A 172 -11.72 -9.82 32.57
N ASP A 173 -12.64 -10.43 33.29
CA ASP A 173 -13.05 -9.98 34.62
C ASP A 173 -11.88 -10.08 35.61
N GLU A 174 -11.16 -11.21 35.61
CA GLU A 174 -9.95 -11.37 36.42
C GLU A 174 -8.87 -10.32 36.05
N PHE A 175 -8.74 -9.99 34.76
CA PHE A 175 -7.82 -8.97 34.33
C PHE A 175 -8.19 -7.59 34.88
N ILE A 176 -9.47 -7.22 34.86
CA ILE A 176 -9.95 -5.96 35.47
C ILE A 176 -9.74 -5.97 36.98
N ASP A 177 -9.97 -7.09 37.67
CA ASP A 177 -9.72 -7.24 39.10
C ASP A 177 -8.23 -7.08 39.48
N VAL A 178 -7.34 -7.62 38.64
CA VAL A 178 -5.89 -7.44 38.81
C VAL A 178 -5.52 -5.96 38.67
N LEU A 179 -6.02 -5.28 37.66
CA LEU A 179 -5.76 -3.84 37.46
C LEU A 179 -6.27 -3.01 38.67
N GLN A 180 -7.44 -3.34 39.22
CA GLN A 180 -7.97 -2.66 40.39
C GLN A 180 -7.09 -2.88 41.63
N LYS A 181 -6.62 -4.11 41.87
CA LYS A 181 -5.72 -4.43 43.00
C LYS A 181 -4.38 -3.69 42.86
N ILE A 182 -3.81 -3.62 41.69
CA ILE A 182 -2.57 -2.87 41.41
C ILE A 182 -2.77 -1.38 41.75
N LYS A 183 -3.87 -0.79 41.26
CA LYS A 183 -4.23 0.58 41.54
C LYS A 183 -4.43 0.85 43.03
N ASP A 184 -5.13 -0.06 43.76
CA ASP A 184 -5.39 0.08 45.21
C ASP A 184 -4.12 -0.08 46.02
N ALA A 185 -3.11 -0.77 45.53
CA ALA A 185 -1.77 -0.85 46.09
C ALA A 185 -0.91 0.40 45.86
N GLY A 186 -1.38 1.31 45.02
CA GLY A 186 -0.67 2.58 44.72
C GLY A 186 0.42 2.48 43.65
N GLU A 187 0.35 1.46 42.81
CA GLU A 187 1.29 1.18 41.71
C GLU A 187 0.79 1.74 40.36
#